data_9bc85b270222bf3d709358136e4fb304
#
_entry.id   9bc85b270222bf3d709358136e4fb304
#
_cell.length_a   1.000
_cell.length_b   1.000
_cell.length_c   1.000
_cell.angle_alpha   90.00
_cell.angle_beta   90.00
_cell.angle_gamma   90.00
#
_symmetry.space_group_name_H-M   'P 1'
#
loop_
_entity.id
_entity.type
_entity.pdbx_description
1 polymer ?
#
loop_
_entity_poly.entity_id
_entity_poly.type
_entity_poly.pdbx_seq_one_letter_code
_entity_poly.pdbx_strand_id
1 'polypeptide(L)'
;MSPVIELGEMRHDEGADGPAPAPVRPPGRVARVVAAGCLALLTLAGAAPPARQPAGVRVPAPQGAAFLIVGTRLVVADGPGLVGRGGRVVTGHRLPGGEPLWRFTLPAGDHVLHVSALAGGLLVTSSPAGAGDTVSTLLDPDTGAVRWRQSGYPVSTGSGGVLFETPRAVGTGTVLAADPVSGAVRWSLPLPANGVAYRTGERGVTQIVLITADGRVAVHDAESGALVHAGRVPPAVDGVSYRFAQVVGELLLVDGAPDTVTAYGLDRLDRRWTVPVESRAGTWFVECAGMVCIRDQTGGVRALDPATGDPTWVDDRWVGMAPVGGRLLGAEPGVGLELELSVLDPATGRALARLGRWRTTGFEGNPNGLLGLRRLPGDRTLVGALDVAAGEARIRAVLPGSWDDCADSGTALVCLRPSGGLMIWPVGP
;
A
#
# COMPACT_ATOMS: atom_id res chain seq x y z
N MET A 1 -9.35 -3.84 52.86
CA MET A 1 -8.29 -3.18 53.66
C MET A 1 -7.79 -2.02 52.78
N SER A 2 -8.24 -0.80 53.12
CA SER A 2 -7.83 0.42 52.41
C SER A 2 -6.57 0.97 53.06
N PRO A 3 -5.56 1.38 52.33
CA PRO A 3 -4.41 2.07 52.90
C PRO A 3 -4.77 3.52 53.27
N VAL A 4 -4.52 3.85 54.52
CA VAL A 4 -4.60 5.23 55.03
C VAL A 4 -3.28 5.92 54.70
N ILE A 5 -3.38 7.07 54.07
CA ILE A 5 -2.24 7.96 53.81
C ILE A 5 -2.18 8.94 54.96
N GLU A 6 -1.13 8.87 55.78
CA GLU A 6 -0.82 9.90 56.79
C GLU A 6 -0.21 11.13 56.09
N LEU A 7 -0.90 12.25 56.26
CA LEU A 7 -0.39 13.58 55.92
C LEU A 7 0.52 14.06 57.04
N GLY A 8 1.83 14.15 56.74
CA GLY A 8 2.81 14.69 57.65
C GLY A 8 2.58 16.18 57.94
N GLU A 9 2.62 16.55 59.23
CA GLU A 9 2.57 17.93 59.72
C GLU A 9 3.75 18.77 59.20
N MET A 10 3.46 19.88 58.54
CA MET A 10 4.44 20.90 58.25
C MET A 10 4.75 21.67 59.54
N ARG A 11 5.94 21.47 60.07
CA ARG A 11 6.50 22.36 61.13
C ARG A 11 6.87 23.68 60.51
N HIS A 12 6.27 24.74 60.99
CA HIS A 12 6.75 26.10 60.80
C HIS A 12 8.04 26.30 61.60
N ASP A 13 9.18 26.42 60.94
CA ASP A 13 10.39 26.94 61.55
C ASP A 13 10.28 28.46 61.62
N GLU A 14 10.05 28.99 62.83
CA GLU A 14 10.23 30.39 63.14
C GLU A 14 11.72 30.66 63.32
N GLY A 15 12.22 31.60 62.52
CA GLY A 15 13.42 32.36 62.86
C GLY A 15 14.65 32.18 62.01
N ALA A 16 14.75 32.97 60.96
CA ALA A 16 15.98 33.56 60.54
C ALA A 16 15.67 34.94 59.93
N ASP A 17 15.97 36.02 60.66
CA ASP A 17 16.02 37.37 60.15
C ASP A 17 17.10 37.47 59.03
N GLY A 18 16.67 37.20 57.79
CA GLY A 18 17.44 37.50 56.61
C GLY A 18 17.33 38.99 56.25
N PRO A 19 18.36 39.61 55.70
CA PRO A 19 18.31 41.04 55.33
C PRO A 19 17.17 41.24 54.32
N ALA A 20 16.36 42.26 54.54
CA ALA A 20 15.24 42.64 53.72
C ALA A 20 15.63 42.70 52.23
N PRO A 21 14.85 42.09 51.32
CA PRO A 21 15.16 42.12 49.91
C PRO A 21 15.21 43.55 49.42
N ALA A 22 16.29 43.91 48.72
CA ALA A 22 16.50 45.26 48.15
C ALA A 22 15.30 45.60 47.22
N PRO A 23 14.78 46.84 47.30
CA PRO A 23 13.64 47.25 46.50
C PRO A 23 13.95 47.09 45.02
N VAL A 24 13.14 46.23 44.35
CA VAL A 24 13.23 46.01 42.89
C VAL A 24 12.93 47.34 42.21
N ARG A 25 13.96 47.95 41.61
CA ARG A 25 13.78 49.17 40.83
C ARG A 25 12.82 48.93 39.68
N PRO A 26 11.79 49.76 39.49
CA PRO A 26 10.85 49.59 38.39
C PRO A 26 11.62 49.68 37.06
N PRO A 27 11.34 48.80 36.07
CA PRO A 27 12.03 48.80 34.79
C PRO A 27 11.88 50.17 34.13
N GLY A 28 13.01 50.71 33.59
CA GLY A 28 13.04 51.99 32.93
C GLY A 28 12.05 52.11 31.77
N ARG A 29 11.70 53.33 31.38
CA ARG A 29 10.72 53.59 30.29
C ARG A 29 11.01 52.76 29.04
N VAL A 30 12.26 52.57 28.65
CA VAL A 30 12.68 51.78 27.49
C VAL A 30 12.28 50.30 27.64
N ALA A 31 12.52 49.71 28.82
CA ALA A 31 12.17 48.31 29.08
C ALA A 31 10.62 48.08 29.05
N ARG A 32 9.85 49.06 29.52
CA ARG A 32 8.36 49.01 29.44
C ARG A 32 7.87 49.13 28.01
N VAL A 33 8.46 49.97 27.18
CA VAL A 33 8.12 50.13 25.77
C VAL A 33 8.47 48.85 24.98
N VAL A 34 9.64 48.25 25.23
CA VAL A 34 10.04 46.97 24.62
C VAL A 34 9.12 45.84 25.06
N ALA A 35 8.80 45.75 26.36
CA ALA A 35 7.88 44.71 26.86
C ALA A 35 6.47 44.90 26.28
N ALA A 36 5.95 46.11 26.18
CA ALA A 36 4.66 46.41 25.56
C ALA A 36 4.68 46.10 24.05
N GLY A 37 5.78 46.38 23.34
CA GLY A 37 5.98 46.04 21.94
C GLY A 37 6.02 44.51 21.70
N CYS A 38 6.76 43.77 22.54
CA CYS A 38 6.79 42.32 22.48
C CYS A 38 5.41 41.69 22.79
N LEU A 39 4.69 42.23 23.78
CA LEU A 39 3.32 41.77 24.11
C LEU A 39 2.36 42.06 22.97
N ALA A 40 2.43 43.21 22.33
CA ALA A 40 1.63 43.57 21.17
C ALA A 40 1.94 42.66 19.96
N LEU A 41 3.22 42.35 19.73
CA LEU A 41 3.63 41.39 18.67
C LEU A 41 3.16 39.97 18.95
N LEU A 42 3.21 39.51 20.21
CA LEU A 42 2.69 38.21 20.62
C LEU A 42 1.17 38.13 20.50
N THR A 43 0.44 39.18 20.83
CA THR A 43 -1.01 39.24 20.66
C THR A 43 -1.40 39.33 19.19
N LEU A 44 -0.67 40.05 18.35
CA LEU A 44 -0.89 40.09 16.90
C LEU A 44 -0.55 38.75 16.23
N ALA A 45 0.50 38.06 16.66
CA ALA A 45 0.84 36.73 16.18
C ALA A 45 -0.21 35.67 16.61
N GLY A 46 -0.83 35.83 17.80
CA GLY A 46 -1.92 34.97 18.26
C GLY A 46 -3.30 35.32 17.65
N ALA A 47 -3.45 36.49 17.04
CA ALA A 47 -4.69 36.95 16.41
C ALA A 47 -4.78 36.59 14.91
N ALA A 48 -3.83 35.83 14.37
CA ALA A 48 -4.00 35.28 13.02
C ALA A 48 -5.29 34.46 13.00
N PRO A 49 -6.29 34.81 12.17
CA PRO A 49 -7.50 34.00 12.08
C PRO A 49 -7.07 32.58 11.77
N PRO A 50 -7.66 31.55 12.42
CA PRO A 50 -7.36 30.17 12.10
C PRO A 50 -7.52 30.03 10.59
N ALA A 51 -6.47 29.55 9.91
CA ALA A 51 -6.51 29.33 8.47
C ALA A 51 -7.83 28.61 8.17
N ARG A 52 -8.74 29.26 7.44
CA ARG A 52 -10.03 28.66 7.10
C ARG A 52 -9.71 27.37 6.39
N GLN A 53 -10.00 26.26 7.05
CA GLN A 53 -9.93 24.97 6.36
C GLN A 53 -10.87 25.08 5.15
N PRO A 54 -10.41 24.80 3.95
CA PRO A 54 -11.28 24.83 2.78
C PRO A 54 -12.47 23.93 3.06
N ALA A 55 -13.67 24.43 2.77
CA ALA A 55 -14.89 23.65 2.95
C ALA A 55 -14.78 22.41 2.07
N GLY A 56 -14.77 21.23 2.69
CA GLY A 56 -14.69 19.96 1.96
C GLY A 56 -16.02 19.67 1.25
N VAL A 57 -15.94 19.14 0.05
CA VAL A 57 -17.09 18.67 -0.73
C VAL A 57 -17.37 17.22 -0.35
N ARG A 58 -18.62 16.89 -0.02
CA ARG A 58 -19.02 15.53 0.33
C ARG A 58 -19.49 14.77 -0.92
N VAL A 59 -18.93 13.57 -1.12
CA VAL A 59 -19.39 12.62 -2.12
C VAL A 59 -19.97 11.39 -1.41
N PRO A 60 -21.21 10.96 -1.76
CA PRO A 60 -21.78 9.74 -1.20
C PRO A 60 -20.95 8.52 -1.55
N ALA A 61 -20.69 7.67 -0.57
CA ALA A 61 -20.04 6.38 -0.74
C ALA A 61 -20.56 5.43 0.36
N PRO A 62 -20.83 4.16 0.06
CA PRO A 62 -21.21 3.20 1.10
C PRO A 62 -20.04 2.90 2.02
N GLN A 63 -20.33 2.30 3.16
CA GLN A 63 -19.29 1.77 4.04
C GLN A 63 -18.49 0.68 3.31
N GLY A 64 -17.16 0.69 3.43
CA GLY A 64 -16.28 -0.25 2.74
C GLY A 64 -16.14 0.03 1.23
N ALA A 65 -16.59 1.18 0.73
CA ALA A 65 -16.31 1.59 -0.65
C ALA A 65 -14.81 1.65 -0.91
N ALA A 66 -14.42 1.34 -2.14
CA ALA A 66 -13.10 1.64 -2.66
C ALA A 66 -13.16 2.90 -3.53
N PHE A 67 -12.07 3.64 -3.60
CA PHE A 67 -11.99 4.76 -4.52
C PHE A 67 -10.61 4.85 -5.19
N LEU A 68 -10.60 5.47 -6.36
CA LEU A 68 -9.39 5.65 -7.18
C LEU A 68 -9.44 7.02 -7.86
N ILE A 69 -8.29 7.66 -8.00
CA ILE A 69 -8.15 8.89 -8.78
C ILE A 69 -7.52 8.54 -10.13
N VAL A 70 -8.23 8.86 -11.21
CA VAL A 70 -7.74 8.70 -12.59
C VAL A 70 -7.73 10.07 -13.26
N GLY A 71 -6.57 10.66 -13.41
CA GLY A 71 -6.42 12.05 -13.88
C GLY A 71 -7.18 13.04 -13.00
N THR A 72 -8.19 13.71 -13.55
CA THR A 72 -9.05 14.66 -12.82
C THR A 72 -10.39 14.04 -12.42
N ARG A 73 -10.49 12.72 -12.36
CA ARG A 73 -11.71 11.98 -12.02
C ARG A 73 -11.52 11.21 -10.71
N LEU A 74 -12.47 11.33 -9.82
CA LEU A 74 -12.65 10.46 -8.68
C LEU A 74 -13.61 9.35 -9.07
N VAL A 75 -13.17 8.12 -8.99
CA VAL A 75 -13.99 6.93 -9.18
C VAL A 75 -14.29 6.33 -7.82
N VAL A 76 -15.55 6.03 -7.56
CA VAL A 76 -16.00 5.36 -6.33
C VAL A 76 -16.69 4.08 -6.72
N ALA A 77 -16.18 2.96 -6.21
CA ALA A 77 -16.82 1.66 -6.34
C ALA A 77 -17.44 1.26 -5.00
N ASP A 78 -18.61 0.70 -5.05
CA ASP A 78 -19.18 0.01 -3.89
C ASP A 78 -18.15 -1.04 -3.44
N GLY A 79 -17.92 -1.14 -2.14
CA GLY A 79 -16.81 -1.93 -1.60
C GLY A 79 -16.83 -3.39 -2.03
N PRO A 80 -15.65 -4.01 -2.15
CA PRO A 80 -15.52 -5.45 -2.33
C PRO A 80 -16.15 -6.11 -1.09
N GLY A 81 -17.35 -6.65 -1.26
CA GLY A 81 -18.02 -7.37 -0.18
C GLY A 81 -17.47 -8.78 -0.04
N LEU A 82 -17.53 -9.33 1.17
CA LEU A 82 -17.47 -10.76 1.39
C LEU A 82 -18.47 -11.46 0.43
N VAL A 83 -18.09 -12.64 -0.08
CA VAL A 83 -18.86 -13.41 -1.07
C VAL A 83 -20.37 -13.26 -0.89
N GLY A 84 -21.04 -12.73 -1.92
CA GLY A 84 -22.49 -12.55 -1.95
C GLY A 84 -23.04 -11.21 -1.39
N ARG A 85 -22.17 -10.27 -0.96
CA ARG A 85 -22.59 -8.94 -0.47
C ARG A 85 -21.78 -7.79 -1.08
N GLY A 86 -21.02 -8.02 -2.15
CA GLY A 86 -20.22 -7.01 -2.83
C GLY A 86 -21.08 -5.97 -3.52
N GLY A 87 -20.55 -4.76 -3.59
CA GLY A 87 -21.18 -3.66 -4.30
C GLY A 87 -21.20 -3.88 -5.81
N ARG A 88 -22.18 -3.27 -6.47
CA ARG A 88 -22.43 -3.42 -7.91
C ARG A 88 -22.33 -2.12 -8.68
N VAL A 89 -22.08 -1.05 -7.99
CA VAL A 89 -22.13 0.28 -8.60
C VAL A 89 -20.73 0.90 -8.59
N VAL A 90 -20.38 1.50 -9.71
CA VAL A 90 -19.20 2.35 -9.86
C VAL A 90 -19.67 3.71 -10.35
N THR A 91 -19.21 4.78 -9.70
CA THR A 91 -19.57 6.16 -10.06
C THR A 91 -18.31 6.98 -10.35
N GLY A 92 -18.39 7.84 -11.34
CA GLY A 92 -17.38 8.83 -11.64
C GLY A 92 -17.79 10.22 -11.18
N HIS A 93 -16.87 10.96 -10.61
CA HIS A 93 -17.06 12.33 -10.15
C HIS A 93 -15.91 13.21 -10.64
N ARG A 94 -16.17 14.49 -10.85
CA ARG A 94 -15.17 15.47 -11.23
C ARG A 94 -14.40 15.99 -10.01
N LEU A 95 -13.09 16.06 -10.10
CA LEU A 95 -12.27 16.74 -9.10
C LEU A 95 -11.97 18.19 -9.54
N PRO A 96 -11.86 19.13 -8.60
CA PRO A 96 -12.05 18.98 -7.15
C PRO A 96 -13.51 19.17 -6.68
N GLY A 97 -14.46 19.46 -7.55
CA GLY A 97 -15.84 19.85 -7.20
C GLY A 97 -16.74 18.72 -6.73
N GLY A 98 -16.42 17.45 -7.03
CA GLY A 98 -17.24 16.31 -6.60
C GLY A 98 -18.51 16.10 -7.42
N GLU A 99 -18.73 16.85 -8.51
CA GLU A 99 -19.94 16.72 -9.33
C GLU A 99 -20.01 15.32 -9.96
N PRO A 100 -21.16 14.63 -9.87
CA PRO A 100 -21.36 13.34 -10.48
C PRO A 100 -21.31 13.46 -12.02
N LEU A 101 -20.56 12.56 -12.66
CA LEU A 101 -20.42 12.51 -14.11
C LEU A 101 -21.23 11.36 -14.70
N TRP A 102 -21.07 10.17 -14.15
CA TRP A 102 -21.69 8.95 -14.66
C TRP A 102 -21.86 7.90 -13.56
N ARG A 103 -22.66 6.89 -13.88
CA ARG A 103 -22.90 5.71 -13.04
C ARG A 103 -22.89 4.47 -13.92
N PHE A 104 -22.08 3.49 -13.55
CA PHE A 104 -22.04 2.16 -14.14
C PHE A 104 -22.56 1.14 -13.13
N THR A 105 -23.41 0.21 -13.57
CA THR A 105 -23.96 -0.82 -12.69
C THR A 105 -23.66 -2.19 -13.30
N LEU A 106 -23.07 -3.06 -12.53
CA LEU A 106 -22.82 -4.46 -12.90
C LEU A 106 -24.14 -5.24 -13.05
N PRO A 107 -24.15 -6.34 -13.83
CA PRO A 107 -25.27 -7.27 -13.91
C PRO A 107 -25.75 -7.74 -12.54
N ALA A 108 -26.98 -8.25 -12.47
CA ALA A 108 -27.56 -8.75 -11.23
C ALA A 108 -26.76 -9.97 -10.70
N GLY A 109 -26.34 -9.87 -9.45
CA GLY A 109 -25.55 -10.91 -8.79
C GLY A 109 -24.05 -10.76 -8.92
N ASP A 110 -23.55 -9.97 -9.89
CA ASP A 110 -22.13 -9.65 -9.99
C ASP A 110 -21.72 -8.64 -8.92
N HIS A 111 -20.46 -8.67 -8.51
CA HIS A 111 -19.91 -7.70 -7.56
C HIS A 111 -18.51 -7.25 -7.95
N VAL A 112 -18.16 -6.02 -7.61
CA VAL A 112 -16.83 -5.45 -7.82
C VAL A 112 -15.83 -6.17 -6.93
N LEU A 113 -14.72 -6.63 -7.51
CA LEU A 113 -13.56 -7.16 -6.81
C LEU A 113 -12.47 -6.09 -6.67
N HIS A 114 -12.20 -5.38 -7.76
CA HIS A 114 -11.10 -4.43 -7.84
C HIS A 114 -11.36 -3.35 -8.89
N VAL A 115 -10.77 -2.18 -8.70
CA VAL A 115 -10.73 -1.11 -9.70
C VAL A 115 -9.30 -0.60 -9.84
N SER A 116 -8.86 -0.38 -11.08
CA SER A 116 -7.51 0.13 -11.39
C SER A 116 -7.52 1.02 -12.62
N ALA A 117 -6.46 1.81 -12.79
CA ALA A 117 -6.26 2.58 -14.00
C ALA A 117 -5.53 1.72 -15.06
N LEU A 118 -5.98 1.78 -16.32
CA LEU A 118 -5.33 1.10 -17.43
C LEU A 118 -5.46 1.94 -18.70
N ALA A 119 -4.34 2.29 -19.33
CA ALA A 119 -4.30 2.99 -20.63
C ALA A 119 -5.22 4.22 -20.70
N GLY A 120 -5.24 5.04 -19.65
CA GLY A 120 -6.12 6.20 -19.56
C GLY A 120 -7.60 5.86 -19.37
N GLY A 121 -7.95 4.60 -19.14
CA GLY A 121 -9.28 4.11 -18.79
C GLY A 121 -9.39 3.67 -17.34
N LEU A 122 -10.56 3.24 -16.95
CA LEU A 122 -10.87 2.62 -15.68
C LEU A 122 -11.17 1.13 -15.87
N LEU A 123 -10.34 0.26 -15.34
CA LEU A 123 -10.56 -1.18 -15.37
C LEU A 123 -11.33 -1.60 -14.11
N VAL A 124 -12.52 -2.14 -14.30
CA VAL A 124 -13.37 -2.71 -13.24
C VAL A 124 -13.34 -4.22 -13.35
N THR A 125 -12.78 -4.86 -12.34
CA THR A 125 -12.75 -6.31 -12.22
C THR A 125 -13.89 -6.76 -11.35
N SER A 126 -14.69 -7.70 -11.83
CA SER A 126 -15.88 -8.20 -11.15
C SER A 126 -15.92 -9.74 -11.11
N SER A 127 -16.55 -10.26 -10.06
CA SER A 127 -16.93 -11.67 -9.99
C SER A 127 -18.38 -11.81 -10.40
N PRO A 128 -18.69 -12.64 -11.42
CA PRO A 128 -20.05 -12.94 -11.81
C PRO A 128 -20.80 -13.73 -10.73
N ALA A 129 -22.13 -13.68 -10.78
CA ALA A 129 -22.99 -14.53 -9.97
C ALA A 129 -22.75 -16.01 -10.32
N GLY A 130 -22.46 -16.83 -9.31
CA GLY A 130 -22.18 -18.27 -9.49
C GLY A 130 -20.69 -18.57 -9.66
N ALA A 131 -20.36 -19.72 -10.24
CA ALA A 131 -18.98 -20.19 -10.41
C ALA A 131 -18.33 -19.71 -11.72
N GLY A 132 -18.72 -18.53 -12.20
CA GLY A 132 -18.15 -17.95 -13.43
C GLY A 132 -16.75 -17.38 -13.23
N ASP A 133 -16.02 -17.29 -14.34
CA ASP A 133 -14.72 -16.64 -14.37
C ASP A 133 -14.85 -15.15 -14.05
N THR A 134 -13.83 -14.57 -13.39
CA THR A 134 -13.70 -13.14 -13.20
C THR A 134 -13.80 -12.40 -14.55
N VAL A 135 -14.47 -11.26 -14.57
CA VAL A 135 -14.61 -10.42 -15.76
C VAL A 135 -14.02 -9.05 -15.48
N SER A 136 -13.16 -8.59 -16.38
CA SER A 136 -12.57 -7.26 -16.38
C SER A 136 -13.19 -6.42 -17.48
N THR A 137 -13.72 -5.25 -17.12
CA THR A 137 -14.41 -4.32 -18.01
C THR A 137 -13.66 -2.98 -18.01
N LEU A 138 -13.17 -2.53 -19.16
CA LEU A 138 -12.60 -1.19 -19.29
C LEU A 138 -13.71 -0.20 -19.57
N LEU A 139 -13.76 0.84 -18.73
CA LEU A 139 -14.67 1.96 -18.87
C LEU A 139 -13.91 3.21 -19.32
N ASP A 140 -14.58 4.05 -20.08
CA ASP A 140 -14.17 5.41 -20.33
C ASP A 140 -14.32 6.24 -19.03
N PRO A 141 -13.26 6.90 -18.53
CA PRO A 141 -13.30 7.58 -17.23
C PRO A 141 -14.15 8.87 -17.25
N ASP A 142 -14.46 9.42 -18.43
CA ASP A 142 -15.27 10.64 -18.56
C ASP A 142 -16.75 10.37 -18.69
N THR A 143 -17.11 9.23 -19.29
CA THR A 143 -18.51 8.91 -19.63
C THR A 143 -19.04 7.65 -18.93
N GLY A 144 -18.17 6.80 -18.36
CA GLY A 144 -18.53 5.49 -17.84
C GLY A 144 -18.93 4.46 -18.89
N ALA A 145 -18.76 4.79 -20.18
CA ALA A 145 -19.09 3.89 -21.26
C ALA A 145 -18.11 2.71 -21.32
N VAL A 146 -18.63 1.52 -21.60
CA VAL A 146 -17.82 0.32 -21.76
C VAL A 146 -17.04 0.43 -23.08
N ARG A 147 -15.71 0.37 -23.00
CA ARG A 147 -14.83 0.29 -24.18
C ARG A 147 -14.68 -1.15 -24.64
N TRP A 148 -14.39 -2.08 -23.71
CA TRP A 148 -14.26 -3.50 -23.98
C TRP A 148 -14.42 -4.33 -22.69
N ARG A 149 -14.50 -5.68 -22.85
CA ARG A 149 -14.53 -6.66 -21.77
C ARG A 149 -13.62 -7.83 -22.09
N GLN A 150 -12.97 -8.36 -21.05
CA GLN A 150 -12.16 -9.59 -21.11
C GLN A 150 -12.45 -10.47 -19.89
N SER A 151 -12.42 -11.80 -20.08
CA SER A 151 -12.44 -12.73 -18.95
C SER A 151 -11.07 -12.78 -18.30
N GLY A 152 -11.02 -12.88 -16.98
CA GLY A 152 -9.81 -13.04 -16.20
C GLY A 152 -9.49 -11.88 -15.27
N TYR A 153 -8.58 -12.16 -14.34
CA TYR A 153 -8.02 -11.18 -13.42
C TYR A 153 -6.85 -10.43 -14.10
N PRO A 154 -6.82 -9.10 -14.05
CA PRO A 154 -5.83 -8.32 -14.76
C PRO A 154 -4.48 -8.29 -14.03
N VAL A 155 -3.39 -8.39 -14.79
CA VAL A 155 -2.01 -8.21 -14.35
C VAL A 155 -1.31 -7.23 -15.29
N SER A 156 -0.81 -6.12 -14.77
CA SER A 156 -0.14 -5.09 -15.60
C SER A 156 1.24 -5.54 -16.03
N THR A 157 1.60 -5.28 -17.31
CA THR A 157 2.96 -5.52 -17.81
C THR A 157 3.85 -4.29 -17.71
N GLY A 158 5.15 -4.49 -17.77
CA GLY A 158 6.15 -3.42 -17.63
C GLY A 158 6.09 -2.35 -18.73
N SER A 159 5.54 -2.66 -19.90
CA SER A 159 5.34 -1.72 -21.01
C SER A 159 3.99 -0.98 -20.98
N GLY A 160 3.16 -1.25 -19.97
CA GLY A 160 1.81 -0.69 -19.87
C GLY A 160 0.74 -1.52 -20.58
N GLY A 161 1.05 -2.75 -20.99
CA GLY A 161 0.10 -3.75 -21.45
C GLY A 161 -0.66 -4.40 -20.29
N VAL A 162 -1.52 -5.36 -20.61
CA VAL A 162 -2.30 -6.11 -19.62
C VAL A 162 -2.38 -7.58 -19.98
N LEU A 163 -2.16 -8.43 -18.98
CA LEU A 163 -2.43 -9.85 -19.04
C LEU A 163 -3.74 -10.13 -18.30
N PHE A 164 -4.44 -11.19 -18.69
CA PHE A 164 -5.61 -11.69 -17.98
C PHE A 164 -5.41 -13.15 -17.63
N GLU A 165 -5.53 -13.46 -16.34
CA GLU A 165 -5.52 -14.82 -15.83
C GLU A 165 -6.94 -15.35 -15.68
N THR A 166 -7.21 -16.51 -16.26
CA THR A 166 -8.44 -17.25 -16.04
C THR A 166 -8.11 -18.62 -15.43
N PRO A 167 -7.82 -18.67 -14.11
CA PRO A 167 -7.60 -19.95 -13.45
C PRO A 167 -8.90 -20.77 -13.48
N ARG A 168 -8.79 -22.08 -13.76
CA ARG A 168 -9.93 -22.99 -13.68
C ARG A 168 -9.75 -23.95 -12.51
N ALA A 169 -10.83 -24.19 -11.77
CA ALA A 169 -10.83 -25.14 -10.66
C ALA A 169 -10.51 -26.58 -11.12
N VAL A 170 -10.85 -26.91 -12.38
CA VAL A 170 -10.57 -28.22 -13.01
C VAL A 170 -10.07 -27.96 -14.43
N GLY A 171 -8.92 -28.53 -14.77
CA GLY A 171 -8.30 -28.40 -16.09
C GLY A 171 -7.26 -27.27 -16.18
N THR A 172 -6.91 -26.91 -17.40
CA THR A 172 -5.95 -25.81 -17.67
C THR A 172 -6.69 -24.47 -17.79
N GLY A 173 -6.23 -23.45 -17.05
CA GLY A 173 -6.64 -22.09 -17.25
C GLY A 173 -5.96 -21.46 -18.48
N THR A 174 -6.00 -20.14 -18.56
CA THR A 174 -5.36 -19.40 -19.64
C THR A 174 -4.75 -18.10 -19.10
N VAL A 175 -3.55 -17.76 -19.56
CA VAL A 175 -3.01 -16.41 -19.49
C VAL A 175 -3.05 -15.83 -20.90
N LEU A 176 -3.69 -14.70 -21.07
CA LEU A 176 -3.73 -14.02 -22.36
C LEU A 176 -3.25 -12.58 -22.22
N ALA A 177 -2.61 -12.04 -23.25
CA ALA A 177 -2.33 -10.62 -23.37
C ALA A 177 -3.36 -9.96 -24.27
N ALA A 178 -3.87 -8.82 -23.84
CA ALA A 178 -4.76 -8.01 -24.64
C ALA A 178 -4.14 -6.64 -24.92
N ASP A 179 -4.51 -6.06 -26.05
CA ASP A 179 -4.25 -4.66 -26.34
C ASP A 179 -5.05 -3.80 -25.34
N PRO A 180 -4.40 -2.94 -24.55
CA PRO A 180 -5.07 -2.23 -23.47
C PRO A 180 -6.08 -1.19 -23.95
N VAL A 181 -6.01 -0.76 -25.22
CA VAL A 181 -6.93 0.23 -25.79
C VAL A 181 -8.16 -0.43 -26.41
N SER A 182 -7.95 -1.47 -27.22
CA SER A 182 -9.03 -2.14 -27.97
C SER A 182 -9.58 -3.40 -27.28
N GLY A 183 -8.86 -3.96 -26.31
CA GLY A 183 -9.18 -5.25 -25.72
C GLY A 183 -8.91 -6.46 -26.59
N ALA A 184 -8.36 -6.28 -27.79
CA ALA A 184 -8.08 -7.38 -28.72
C ALA A 184 -6.98 -8.30 -28.15
N VAL A 185 -7.22 -9.60 -28.19
CA VAL A 185 -6.24 -10.60 -27.74
C VAL A 185 -5.05 -10.62 -28.70
N ARG A 186 -3.85 -10.43 -28.17
CA ARG A 186 -2.59 -10.44 -28.91
C ARG A 186 -1.99 -11.84 -28.97
N TRP A 187 -2.00 -12.53 -27.84
CA TRP A 187 -1.54 -13.91 -27.69
C TRP A 187 -2.18 -14.56 -26.46
N SER A 188 -2.11 -15.89 -26.38
CA SER A 188 -2.56 -16.63 -25.20
C SER A 188 -1.68 -17.85 -24.94
N LEU A 189 -1.53 -18.22 -23.68
CA LEU A 189 -0.80 -19.39 -23.20
C LEU A 189 -1.70 -20.23 -22.31
N PRO A 190 -1.63 -21.57 -22.38
CA PRO A 190 -2.31 -22.44 -21.43
C PRO A 190 -1.68 -22.29 -20.06
N LEU A 191 -2.50 -22.04 -19.04
CA LEU A 191 -2.09 -21.96 -17.65
C LEU A 191 -2.13 -23.35 -17.04
N PRO A 192 -0.99 -23.93 -16.59
CA PRO A 192 -1.00 -25.23 -15.92
C PRO A 192 -1.77 -25.17 -14.59
N ALA A 193 -2.30 -26.32 -14.15
CA ALA A 193 -3.08 -26.43 -12.91
C ALA A 193 -2.31 -25.94 -11.66
N ASN A 194 -0.98 -25.95 -11.70
CA ASN A 194 -0.11 -25.56 -10.59
C ASN A 194 0.28 -24.07 -10.56
N GLY A 195 -0.29 -23.29 -11.48
CA GLY A 195 -0.21 -21.85 -11.42
C GLY A 195 0.86 -21.23 -12.31
N VAL A 196 0.96 -19.94 -12.13
CA VAL A 196 1.86 -19.02 -12.80
C VAL A 196 2.60 -18.23 -11.74
N ALA A 197 3.86 -17.92 -12.00
CA ALA A 197 4.62 -16.94 -11.26
C ALA A 197 5.07 -15.83 -12.23
N TYR A 198 5.22 -14.63 -11.72
CA TYR A 198 5.58 -13.47 -12.52
C TYR A 198 6.90 -12.90 -12.06
N ARG A 199 7.80 -12.63 -13.01
CA ARG A 199 8.91 -11.73 -12.76
C ARG A 199 8.41 -10.31 -12.93
N THR A 200 8.44 -9.54 -11.85
CA THR A 200 7.99 -8.16 -11.82
C THR A 200 9.19 -7.22 -11.83
N GLY A 201 9.22 -6.29 -12.76
CA GLY A 201 10.13 -5.15 -12.76
C GLY A 201 9.46 -3.92 -12.14
N GLU A 202 10.11 -2.76 -12.19
CA GLU A 202 9.63 -1.51 -11.58
C GLU A 202 8.24 -1.07 -12.06
N ARG A 203 7.87 -1.38 -13.31
CA ARG A 203 6.63 -0.91 -13.94
C ARG A 203 5.59 -2.01 -14.16
N GLY A 204 5.86 -3.23 -13.73
CA GLY A 204 4.96 -4.36 -13.89
C GLY A 204 5.67 -5.63 -14.37
N VAL A 205 4.90 -6.61 -14.76
CA VAL A 205 5.40 -7.93 -15.17
C VAL A 205 6.21 -7.85 -16.46
N THR A 206 7.39 -8.51 -16.45
CA THR A 206 8.30 -8.61 -17.60
C THR A 206 8.40 -10.03 -18.15
N GLN A 207 8.22 -11.04 -17.30
CA GLN A 207 8.23 -12.45 -17.69
C GLN A 207 7.14 -13.24 -16.98
N ILE A 208 6.65 -14.27 -17.65
CA ILE A 208 5.67 -15.23 -17.15
C ILE A 208 6.38 -16.55 -16.98
N VAL A 209 6.31 -17.13 -15.80
CA VAL A 209 6.93 -18.40 -15.46
C VAL A 209 5.81 -19.42 -15.21
N LEU A 210 5.67 -20.35 -16.12
CA LEU A 210 4.71 -21.48 -16.03
C LEU A 210 5.46 -22.67 -15.44
N ILE A 211 4.88 -23.28 -14.39
CA ILE A 211 5.46 -24.45 -13.73
C ILE A 211 4.41 -25.57 -13.62
N THR A 212 4.81 -26.77 -13.96
CA THR A 212 3.98 -27.97 -13.85
C THR A 212 4.41 -28.85 -12.68
N ALA A 213 3.52 -29.68 -12.14
CA ALA A 213 3.82 -30.57 -11.00
C ALA A 213 5.00 -31.51 -11.24
N ASP A 214 5.24 -31.90 -12.48
CA ASP A 214 6.38 -32.73 -12.87
C ASP A 214 7.70 -31.93 -13.02
N GLY A 215 7.69 -30.66 -12.64
CA GLY A 215 8.86 -29.79 -12.59
C GLY A 215 9.25 -29.17 -13.92
N ARG A 216 8.45 -29.27 -14.97
CA ARG A 216 8.73 -28.51 -16.21
C ARG A 216 8.47 -27.03 -15.96
N VAL A 217 9.43 -26.21 -16.37
CA VAL A 217 9.34 -24.74 -16.28
C VAL A 217 9.47 -24.16 -17.68
N ALA A 218 8.61 -23.21 -18.00
CA ALA A 218 8.69 -22.41 -19.22
C ALA A 218 8.62 -20.94 -18.86
N VAL A 219 9.63 -20.18 -19.27
CA VAL A 219 9.72 -18.73 -19.07
C VAL A 219 9.36 -18.06 -20.38
N HIS A 220 8.34 -17.22 -20.35
CA HIS A 220 7.85 -16.47 -21.50
C HIS A 220 8.04 -14.98 -21.30
N ASP A 221 8.32 -14.26 -22.37
CA ASP A 221 8.29 -12.81 -22.39
C ASP A 221 6.83 -12.31 -22.26
N ALA A 222 6.58 -11.38 -21.35
CA ALA A 222 5.23 -10.93 -21.03
C ALA A 222 4.57 -10.10 -22.14
N GLU A 223 5.37 -9.47 -23.03
CA GLU A 223 4.83 -8.64 -24.10
C GLU A 223 4.46 -9.45 -25.35
N SER A 224 5.31 -10.38 -25.71
CA SER A 224 5.17 -11.15 -26.96
C SER A 224 4.58 -12.54 -26.75
N GLY A 225 4.57 -13.05 -25.52
CA GLY A 225 4.23 -14.44 -25.22
C GLY A 225 5.29 -15.46 -25.70
N ALA A 226 6.39 -14.98 -26.29
CA ALA A 226 7.43 -15.84 -26.84
C ALA A 226 8.14 -16.63 -25.72
N LEU A 227 8.44 -17.90 -25.99
CA LEU A 227 9.25 -18.71 -25.10
C LEU A 227 10.69 -18.15 -25.09
N VAL A 228 11.16 -17.74 -23.89
CA VAL A 228 12.53 -17.27 -23.67
C VAL A 228 13.43 -18.43 -23.29
N HIS A 229 12.96 -19.25 -22.35
CA HIS A 229 13.71 -20.38 -21.83
C HIS A 229 12.76 -21.48 -21.33
N ALA A 230 13.23 -22.74 -21.41
CA ALA A 230 12.53 -23.87 -20.81
C ALA A 230 13.53 -24.84 -20.18
N GLY A 231 13.11 -25.47 -19.11
CA GLY A 231 13.93 -26.43 -18.39
C GLY A 231 13.14 -27.22 -17.36
N ARG A 232 13.87 -27.76 -16.38
CA ARG A 232 13.26 -28.55 -15.31
C ARG A 232 13.84 -28.21 -13.96
N VAL A 233 12.97 -28.21 -12.97
CA VAL A 233 13.29 -28.27 -11.54
C VAL A 233 12.80 -29.62 -10.99
N PRO A 234 13.17 -30.05 -9.79
CA PRO A 234 12.60 -31.24 -9.17
C PRO A 234 11.07 -31.16 -9.13
N PRO A 235 10.35 -32.28 -9.32
CA PRO A 235 8.90 -32.29 -9.26
C PRO A 235 8.38 -31.90 -7.88
N ALA A 236 7.12 -31.48 -7.82
CA ALA A 236 6.43 -31.18 -6.57
C ALA A 236 6.49 -32.38 -5.62
N VAL A 237 6.64 -32.13 -4.32
CA VAL A 237 6.86 -33.16 -3.29
C VAL A 237 5.68 -34.15 -3.21
N ASP A 238 4.46 -33.66 -3.37
CA ASP A 238 3.23 -34.46 -3.37
C ASP A 238 2.86 -35.01 -4.76
N GLY A 239 3.63 -34.65 -5.79
CA GLY A 239 3.35 -35.03 -7.19
C GLY A 239 2.13 -34.33 -7.80
N VAL A 240 1.43 -33.49 -7.06
CA VAL A 240 0.19 -32.81 -7.49
C VAL A 240 0.43 -31.34 -7.75
N SER A 241 1.04 -30.62 -6.79
CA SER A 241 1.28 -29.19 -6.92
C SER A 241 2.45 -28.74 -6.03
N TYR A 242 3.12 -27.65 -6.44
CA TYR A 242 3.97 -26.92 -5.53
C TYR A 242 3.07 -26.15 -4.55
N ARG A 243 3.34 -26.28 -3.26
CA ARG A 243 2.67 -25.47 -2.24
C ARG A 243 3.08 -24.00 -2.35
N PHE A 244 4.26 -23.77 -2.92
CA PHE A 244 4.84 -22.47 -3.14
C PHE A 244 5.67 -22.47 -4.42
N ALA A 245 5.40 -21.52 -5.32
CA ALA A 245 6.22 -21.20 -6.47
C ALA A 245 6.13 -19.70 -6.72
N GLN A 246 7.23 -18.98 -6.58
CA GLN A 246 7.26 -17.52 -6.70
C GLN A 246 8.55 -17.07 -7.40
N VAL A 247 8.45 -16.00 -8.18
CA VAL A 247 9.63 -15.31 -8.73
C VAL A 247 9.97 -14.13 -7.84
N VAL A 248 11.24 -14.02 -7.47
CA VAL A 248 11.80 -12.89 -6.71
C VAL A 248 13.08 -12.46 -7.41
N GLY A 249 13.08 -11.28 -8.01
CA GLY A 249 14.18 -10.82 -8.85
C GLY A 249 14.47 -11.79 -10.01
N GLU A 250 15.68 -12.36 -10.03
CA GLU A 250 16.14 -13.32 -11.04
C GLU A 250 16.01 -14.78 -10.59
N LEU A 251 15.27 -15.04 -9.51
CA LEU A 251 15.16 -16.36 -8.92
C LEU A 251 13.73 -16.90 -9.00
N LEU A 252 13.60 -18.17 -9.40
CA LEU A 252 12.40 -18.96 -9.15
C LEU A 252 12.58 -19.69 -7.82
N LEU A 253 11.76 -19.36 -6.86
CA LEU A 253 11.69 -20.00 -5.54
C LEU A 253 10.59 -21.06 -5.57
N VAL A 254 10.93 -22.28 -5.19
CA VAL A 254 9.95 -23.38 -5.07
C VAL A 254 10.12 -24.10 -3.74
N ASP A 255 9.04 -24.61 -3.20
CA ASP A 255 9.09 -25.49 -2.03
C ASP A 255 9.79 -26.80 -2.38
N GLY A 256 10.70 -27.23 -1.50
CA GLY A 256 11.42 -28.49 -1.59
C GLY A 256 10.92 -29.53 -0.60
N ALA A 257 11.85 -30.30 -0.06
CA ALA A 257 11.60 -31.20 1.08
C ALA A 257 10.95 -30.44 2.25
N PRO A 258 10.32 -31.10 3.24
CA PRO A 258 9.61 -30.43 4.31
C PRO A 258 10.40 -29.24 4.87
N ASP A 259 9.74 -28.09 4.90
CA ASP A 259 10.26 -26.84 5.48
C ASP A 259 11.55 -26.29 4.83
N THR A 260 11.70 -26.49 3.51
CA THR A 260 12.78 -25.87 2.73
C THR A 260 12.24 -25.15 1.50
N VAL A 261 12.95 -24.10 1.09
CA VAL A 261 12.76 -23.41 -0.19
C VAL A 261 14.05 -23.46 -0.98
N THR A 262 13.93 -23.84 -2.24
CA THR A 262 15.06 -23.91 -3.18
C THR A 262 14.93 -22.82 -4.22
N ALA A 263 16.00 -22.08 -4.46
CA ALA A 263 16.11 -21.07 -5.49
C ALA A 263 16.79 -21.62 -6.74
N TYR A 264 16.22 -21.29 -7.88
CA TYR A 264 16.76 -21.58 -9.22
C TYR A 264 16.93 -20.27 -9.98
N GLY A 265 18.04 -20.10 -10.68
CA GLY A 265 18.21 -18.96 -11.58
C GLY A 265 17.23 -19.02 -12.74
N LEU A 266 16.54 -17.92 -13.05
CA LEU A 266 15.57 -17.89 -14.17
C LEU A 266 16.20 -18.06 -15.53
N ASP A 267 17.50 -17.73 -15.68
CA ASP A 267 18.24 -17.77 -16.93
C ASP A 267 18.58 -19.19 -17.39
N ARG A 268 18.87 -20.12 -16.46
CA ARG A 268 19.30 -21.49 -16.77
C ARG A 268 18.58 -22.56 -16.00
N LEU A 269 17.75 -22.19 -15.02
CA LEU A 269 17.07 -23.08 -14.08
C LEU A 269 18.07 -23.96 -13.30
N ASP A 270 19.30 -23.48 -13.12
CA ASP A 270 20.30 -24.11 -12.28
C ASP A 270 20.01 -23.79 -10.80
N ARG A 271 20.21 -24.80 -9.95
CA ARG A 271 20.01 -24.62 -8.51
C ARG A 271 21.07 -23.67 -7.96
N ARG A 272 20.64 -22.60 -7.31
CA ARG A 272 21.50 -21.63 -6.65
C ARG A 272 21.76 -22.04 -5.19
N TRP A 273 20.69 -22.18 -4.43
CA TRP A 273 20.77 -22.51 -3.01
C TRP A 273 19.48 -23.17 -2.51
N THR A 274 19.52 -23.70 -1.28
CA THR A 274 18.37 -24.22 -0.54
C THR A 274 18.48 -23.76 0.90
N VAL A 275 17.42 -23.19 1.45
CA VAL A 275 17.36 -22.69 2.82
C VAL A 275 16.20 -23.29 3.58
N PRO A 276 16.36 -23.55 4.90
CA PRO A 276 15.25 -23.92 5.74
C PRO A 276 14.31 -22.71 5.89
N VAL A 277 13.03 -22.95 5.68
CA VAL A 277 11.97 -21.98 5.88
C VAL A 277 10.83 -22.70 6.55
N GLU A 278 10.44 -22.26 7.74
CA GLU A 278 9.22 -22.76 8.36
C GLU A 278 8.04 -22.37 7.47
N SER A 279 7.67 -23.29 6.57
CA SER A 279 6.62 -23.09 5.56
C SER A 279 5.24 -23.16 6.21
N ARG A 280 4.96 -22.25 7.16
CA ARG A 280 3.61 -22.01 7.66
C ARG A 280 2.87 -21.12 6.72
N ALA A 281 1.55 -21.31 6.62
CA ALA A 281 0.70 -20.44 5.82
C ALA A 281 0.98 -18.97 6.20
N GLY A 282 1.51 -18.16 5.26
CA GLY A 282 1.85 -16.74 5.47
C GLY A 282 3.33 -16.38 5.46
N THR A 283 4.24 -17.29 5.11
CA THR A 283 5.62 -16.91 4.77
C THR A 283 5.62 -16.23 3.40
N TRP A 284 6.23 -15.06 3.33
CA TRP A 284 6.27 -14.24 2.12
C TRP A 284 7.71 -14.00 1.72
N PHE A 285 7.97 -14.08 0.42
CA PHE A 285 9.23 -13.69 -0.18
C PHE A 285 8.99 -12.45 -1.01
N VAL A 286 9.81 -11.45 -0.81
CA VAL A 286 9.75 -10.22 -1.61
C VAL A 286 11.15 -9.82 -2.03
N GLU A 287 11.26 -9.16 -3.16
CA GLU A 287 12.47 -8.46 -3.51
C GLU A 287 12.61 -7.21 -2.63
N CYS A 288 13.74 -7.07 -1.99
CA CYS A 288 14.05 -5.94 -1.13
C CYS A 288 15.38 -5.29 -1.55
N ALA A 289 15.29 -4.46 -2.60
CA ALA A 289 16.42 -3.72 -3.17
C ALA A 289 17.63 -4.62 -3.51
N GLY A 290 17.37 -5.64 -4.31
CA GLY A 290 18.38 -6.58 -4.82
C GLY A 290 18.64 -7.80 -3.95
N MET A 291 17.97 -7.94 -2.80
CA MET A 291 18.02 -9.12 -1.93
C MET A 291 16.71 -9.87 -1.93
N VAL A 292 16.70 -11.08 -1.40
CA VAL A 292 15.49 -11.86 -1.11
C VAL A 292 15.15 -11.71 0.35
N CYS A 293 14.09 -10.97 0.63
CA CYS A 293 13.57 -10.85 2.00
C CYS A 293 12.51 -11.90 2.29
N ILE A 294 12.66 -12.57 3.42
CA ILE A 294 11.70 -13.52 3.94
C ILE A 294 11.07 -12.90 5.18
N ARG A 295 9.75 -12.84 5.19
CA ARG A 295 8.96 -12.54 6.37
C ARG A 295 8.25 -13.81 6.83
N ASP A 296 8.42 -14.21 8.08
CA ASP A 296 7.61 -15.26 8.69
C ASP A 296 6.42 -14.70 9.48
N GLN A 297 5.50 -15.57 9.87
CA GLN A 297 4.30 -15.15 10.62
C GLN A 297 4.56 -14.73 12.05
N THR A 298 5.66 -15.15 12.63
CA THR A 298 6.00 -14.86 14.03
C THR A 298 6.56 -13.47 14.21
N GLY A 299 6.79 -12.77 13.10
CA GLY A 299 7.44 -11.47 13.02
C GLY A 299 8.91 -11.60 12.69
N GLY A 300 9.50 -10.50 12.31
CA GLY A 300 10.87 -10.46 11.84
C GLY A 300 11.05 -10.62 10.33
N VAL A 301 12.17 -10.15 9.86
CA VAL A 301 12.57 -10.23 8.45
C VAL A 301 13.99 -10.74 8.37
N ARG A 302 14.22 -11.69 7.48
CA ARG A 302 15.54 -12.14 7.04
C ARG A 302 15.79 -11.66 5.63
N ALA A 303 16.90 -11.00 5.38
CA ALA A 303 17.38 -10.72 4.04
C ALA A 303 18.47 -11.70 3.67
N LEU A 304 18.32 -12.34 2.51
CA LEU A 304 19.24 -13.31 1.97
C LEU A 304 19.98 -12.73 0.77
N ASP A 305 21.24 -13.06 0.65
CA ASP A 305 22.00 -12.86 -0.58
C ASP A 305 21.39 -13.72 -1.70
N PRO A 306 20.96 -13.14 -2.83
CA PRO A 306 20.32 -13.89 -3.91
C PRO A 306 21.23 -14.90 -4.59
N ALA A 307 22.56 -14.75 -4.50
CA ALA A 307 23.52 -15.65 -5.12
C ALA A 307 23.78 -16.90 -4.27
N THR A 308 23.83 -16.76 -2.94
CA THR A 308 24.23 -17.84 -2.02
C THR A 308 23.11 -18.34 -1.11
N GLY A 309 22.06 -17.54 -0.87
CA GLY A 309 21.04 -17.83 0.11
C GLY A 309 21.45 -17.58 1.56
N ASP A 310 22.67 -17.10 1.77
CA ASP A 310 23.13 -16.77 3.12
C ASP A 310 22.42 -15.53 3.67
N PRO A 311 22.08 -15.52 4.96
CA PRO A 311 21.46 -14.34 5.56
C PRO A 311 22.50 -13.20 5.64
N THR A 312 22.18 -12.07 5.01
CA THR A 312 22.97 -10.83 5.10
C THR A 312 22.65 -10.09 6.40
N TRP A 313 21.40 -10.09 6.80
CA TRP A 313 20.94 -9.60 8.09
C TRP A 313 19.61 -10.23 8.50
N VAL A 314 19.32 -10.19 9.80
CA VAL A 314 18.08 -10.63 10.42
C VAL A 314 17.67 -9.58 11.44
N ASP A 315 16.39 -9.22 11.46
CA ASP A 315 15.88 -8.26 12.44
C ASP A 315 14.42 -8.56 12.77
N ASP A 316 14.17 -8.91 14.03
CA ASP A 316 12.85 -9.33 14.52
C ASP A 316 11.91 -8.15 14.80
N ARG A 317 12.39 -6.91 14.69
CA ARG A 317 11.56 -5.71 14.90
C ARG A 317 10.59 -5.47 13.74
N TRP A 318 10.96 -5.85 12.52
CA TRP A 318 10.20 -5.53 11.33
C TRP A 318 9.03 -6.50 11.13
N VAL A 319 7.80 -5.98 11.19
CA VAL A 319 6.58 -6.74 10.88
C VAL A 319 6.15 -6.60 9.43
N GLY A 320 6.79 -5.75 8.67
CA GLY A 320 6.55 -5.57 7.24
C GLY A 320 7.65 -4.75 6.59
N MET A 321 7.86 -5.00 5.31
CA MET A 321 8.77 -4.24 4.46
C MET A 321 8.22 -4.08 3.06
N ALA A 322 8.53 -2.95 2.43
CA ALA A 322 8.17 -2.68 1.04
C ALA A 322 9.29 -1.89 0.34
N PRO A 323 9.67 -2.25 -0.89
CA PRO A 323 10.49 -1.41 -1.72
C PRO A 323 9.68 -0.18 -2.17
N VAL A 324 10.20 1.02 -1.95
CA VAL A 324 9.56 2.28 -2.34
C VAL A 324 10.63 3.24 -2.84
N GLY A 325 10.54 3.68 -4.09
CA GLY A 325 11.45 4.68 -4.66
C GLY A 325 12.94 4.33 -4.56
N GLY A 326 13.31 3.07 -4.76
CA GLY A 326 14.69 2.59 -4.67
C GLY A 326 15.24 2.48 -3.24
N ARG A 327 14.38 2.66 -2.22
CA ARG A 327 14.67 2.48 -0.80
C ARG A 327 13.82 1.34 -0.23
N LEU A 328 14.10 0.97 1.00
CA LEU A 328 13.33 -0.02 1.73
C LEU A 328 12.58 0.69 2.87
N LEU A 329 11.25 0.61 2.85
CA LEU A 329 10.39 1.08 3.93
C LEU A 329 10.16 -0.08 4.90
N GLY A 330 10.62 0.04 6.14
CA GLY A 330 10.37 -0.91 7.20
C GLY A 330 9.25 -0.43 8.13
N ALA A 331 8.48 -1.37 8.64
CA ALA A 331 7.40 -1.14 9.58
C ALA A 331 7.63 -1.96 10.86
N GLU A 332 7.66 -1.29 12.01
CA GLU A 332 7.63 -1.90 13.34
C GLU A 332 6.21 -1.85 13.89
N PRO A 333 5.84 -2.72 14.86
CA PRO A 333 4.56 -2.64 15.54
C PRO A 333 4.34 -1.26 16.17
N GLY A 334 3.17 -0.70 15.95
CA GLY A 334 2.75 0.57 16.53
C GLY A 334 1.53 0.43 17.44
N VAL A 335 0.65 1.40 17.43
CA VAL A 335 -0.56 1.42 18.25
C VAL A 335 -1.79 1.33 17.35
N GLY A 336 -2.59 0.30 17.52
CA GLY A 336 -3.79 0.04 16.71
C GLY A 336 -3.39 -0.32 15.28
N LEU A 337 -3.84 0.47 14.30
CA LEU A 337 -3.51 0.29 12.88
C LEU A 337 -2.32 1.15 12.41
N GLU A 338 -1.73 1.96 13.30
CA GLU A 338 -0.57 2.78 12.99
C GLU A 338 0.71 1.97 13.25
N LEU A 339 1.66 2.05 12.34
CA LEU A 339 2.97 1.39 12.41
C LEU A 339 4.07 2.44 12.58
N GLU A 340 5.14 2.11 13.27
CA GLU A 340 6.34 2.95 13.28
C GLU A 340 7.13 2.70 11.99
N LEU A 341 7.23 3.71 11.15
CA LEU A 341 7.83 3.61 9.83
C LEU A 341 9.25 4.16 9.82
N SER A 342 10.14 3.43 9.18
CA SER A 342 11.53 3.82 8.99
C SER A 342 12.00 3.53 7.57
N VAL A 343 12.87 4.38 7.05
CA VAL A 343 13.62 4.11 5.82
C VAL A 343 14.85 3.31 6.19
N LEU A 344 15.07 2.18 5.54
CA LEU A 344 16.14 1.25 5.86
C LEU A 344 17.23 1.25 4.78
N ASP A 345 18.45 1.00 5.24
CA ASP A 345 19.53 0.56 4.38
C ASP A 345 19.27 -0.91 4.00
N PRO A 346 19.05 -1.21 2.72
CA PRO A 346 18.75 -2.56 2.30
C PRO A 346 19.89 -3.54 2.57
N ALA A 347 21.14 -3.10 2.54
CA ALA A 347 22.30 -3.99 2.73
C ALA A 347 22.48 -4.43 4.20
N THR A 348 21.98 -3.66 5.16
CA THR A 348 22.23 -3.91 6.59
C THR A 348 20.97 -4.01 7.45
N GLY A 349 19.79 -3.69 6.90
CA GLY A 349 18.53 -3.61 7.65
C GLY A 349 18.46 -2.45 8.66
N ARG A 350 19.49 -1.59 8.72
CA ARG A 350 19.54 -0.48 9.69
C ARG A 350 18.65 0.68 9.25
N ALA A 351 17.97 1.30 10.21
CA ALA A 351 17.21 2.50 9.95
C ALA A 351 18.14 3.68 9.59
N LEU A 352 17.94 4.24 8.40
CA LEU A 352 18.60 5.46 7.91
C LEU A 352 17.86 6.72 8.38
N ALA A 353 16.53 6.65 8.38
CA ALA A 353 15.66 7.73 8.84
C ALA A 353 14.39 7.16 9.47
N ARG A 354 13.80 7.89 10.42
CA ARG A 354 12.51 7.56 11.02
C ARG A 354 11.46 8.51 10.47
N LEU A 355 10.45 7.95 9.82
CA LEU A 355 9.29 8.69 9.35
C LEU A 355 8.27 8.92 10.48
N GLY A 356 8.38 8.13 11.57
CA GLY A 356 7.47 8.16 12.71
C GLY A 356 6.25 7.26 12.52
N ARG A 357 5.23 7.51 13.35
CA ARG A 357 4.05 6.65 13.44
C ARG A 357 2.98 7.04 12.43
N TRP A 358 2.62 6.09 11.54
CA TRP A 358 1.63 6.28 10.48
C TRP A 358 0.88 4.99 10.16
N ARG A 359 -0.36 5.13 9.76
CA ARG A 359 -1.06 4.13 8.96
C ARG A 359 -0.90 4.53 7.49
N THR A 360 -0.25 3.73 6.70
CA THR A 360 -0.03 4.00 5.29
C THR A 360 -1.31 3.84 4.48
N THR A 361 -1.46 4.65 3.46
CA THR A 361 -2.59 4.68 2.53
C THR A 361 -2.08 5.02 1.13
N GLY A 362 -2.78 4.57 0.11
CA GLY A 362 -2.44 4.91 -1.27
C GLY A 362 -1.21 4.20 -1.83
N PHE A 363 -0.87 2.98 -1.37
CA PHE A 363 0.19 2.16 -1.97
C PHE A 363 -0.10 1.85 -3.44
N GLU A 364 -1.37 1.63 -3.77
CA GLU A 364 -1.82 1.39 -5.13
C GLU A 364 -2.65 2.60 -5.60
N GLY A 365 -2.19 3.25 -6.68
CA GLY A 365 -2.97 4.27 -7.37
C GLY A 365 -2.88 5.70 -6.85
N ASN A 366 -1.95 6.04 -5.98
CA ASN A 366 -1.68 7.44 -5.62
C ASN A 366 -0.52 7.99 -6.47
N PRO A 367 -0.79 8.77 -7.52
CA PRO A 367 0.24 9.28 -8.44
C PRO A 367 1.24 10.24 -7.76
N ASN A 368 0.89 10.77 -6.59
CA ASN A 368 1.68 11.77 -5.87
C ASN A 368 2.42 11.21 -4.65
N GLY A 369 2.61 9.88 -4.58
CA GLY A 369 3.42 9.23 -3.56
C GLY A 369 2.63 8.70 -2.36
N LEU A 370 3.36 8.18 -1.38
CA LEU A 370 2.79 7.53 -0.20
C LEU A 370 2.25 8.55 0.80
N LEU A 371 1.02 8.35 1.24
CA LEU A 371 0.44 9.12 2.34
C LEU A 371 0.43 8.30 3.64
N GLY A 372 0.53 9.02 4.75
CA GLY A 372 0.36 8.49 6.10
C GLY A 372 -0.79 9.17 6.82
N LEU A 373 -1.57 8.40 7.56
CA LEU A 373 -2.64 8.88 8.43
C LEU A 373 -2.25 8.63 9.88
N ARG A 374 -2.47 9.61 10.75
CA ARG A 374 -2.28 9.49 12.19
C ARG A 374 -3.42 10.15 12.95
N ARG A 375 -3.99 9.43 13.90
CA ARG A 375 -5.05 9.99 14.77
C ARG A 375 -4.47 11.00 15.75
N LEU A 376 -5.17 12.11 15.89
CA LEU A 376 -4.87 13.16 16.87
C LEU A 376 -6.00 13.25 17.91
N PRO A 377 -5.70 13.78 19.12
CA PRO A 377 -6.76 14.09 20.11
C PRO A 377 -7.82 15.04 19.53
N GLY A 378 -9.07 14.91 20.01
CA GLY A 378 -10.20 15.75 19.59
C GLY A 378 -10.77 15.38 18.23
N ASP A 379 -10.80 14.08 17.91
CA ASP A 379 -11.37 13.52 16.66
C ASP A 379 -10.83 14.26 15.42
N ARG A 380 -9.52 14.23 15.27
CA ARG A 380 -8.80 14.79 14.13
C ARG A 380 -7.84 13.77 13.55
N THR A 381 -7.58 13.88 12.25
CA THR A 381 -6.58 13.06 11.55
C THR A 381 -5.51 13.95 10.92
N LEU A 382 -4.27 13.64 11.22
CA LEU A 382 -3.10 14.22 10.53
C LEU A 382 -2.85 13.43 9.26
N VAL A 383 -2.73 14.12 8.15
CA VAL A 383 -2.32 13.55 6.85
C VAL A 383 -0.90 14.03 6.55
N GLY A 384 -0.01 13.09 6.31
CA GLY A 384 1.39 13.34 5.95
C GLY A 384 1.71 12.75 4.58
N ALA A 385 2.51 13.45 3.78
CA ALA A 385 3.21 12.87 2.64
C ALA A 385 4.52 12.24 3.14
N LEU A 386 4.71 10.97 2.82
CA LEU A 386 5.87 10.19 3.26
C LEU A 386 6.87 10.10 2.11
N ASP A 387 7.90 10.93 2.17
CA ASP A 387 8.99 10.92 1.21
C ASP A 387 10.05 9.91 1.64
N VAL A 388 9.93 8.69 1.15
CA VAL A 388 10.85 7.59 1.49
C VAL A 388 12.25 7.84 0.94
N ALA A 389 12.37 8.50 -0.21
CA ALA A 389 13.67 8.80 -0.82
C ALA A 389 14.44 9.84 0.01
N ALA A 390 13.76 10.89 0.47
CA ALA A 390 14.33 11.93 1.35
C ALA A 390 14.41 11.48 2.82
N GLY A 391 13.67 10.46 3.24
CA GLY A 391 13.58 10.03 4.64
C GLY A 391 12.78 11.00 5.51
N GLU A 392 11.80 11.69 4.95
CA GLU A 392 11.02 12.73 5.61
C GLU A 392 9.51 12.49 5.54
N ALA A 393 8.81 12.92 6.59
CA ALA A 393 7.36 13.01 6.60
C ALA A 393 6.92 14.48 6.67
N ARG A 394 6.18 14.94 5.65
CA ARG A 394 5.70 16.33 5.57
C ARG A 394 4.21 16.40 5.82
N ILE A 395 3.79 17.25 6.74
CA ILE A 395 2.37 17.44 7.04
C ILE A 395 1.69 18.10 5.83
N ARG A 396 0.65 17.44 5.31
CA ARG A 396 -0.20 17.94 4.22
C ARG A 396 -1.46 18.63 4.75
N ALA A 397 -2.10 18.01 5.74
CA ALA A 397 -3.35 18.52 6.30
C ALA A 397 -3.61 18.00 7.72
N VAL A 398 -4.44 18.72 8.47
CA VAL A 398 -5.11 18.24 9.67
C VAL A 398 -6.61 18.29 9.41
N LEU A 399 -7.24 17.13 9.31
CA LEU A 399 -8.65 17.00 8.96
C LEU A 399 -9.49 16.74 10.20
N PRO A 400 -10.72 17.27 10.27
CA PRO A 400 -11.67 16.91 11.31
C PRO A 400 -12.21 15.50 11.06
N GLY A 401 -12.38 14.73 12.12
CA GLY A 401 -12.91 13.36 12.06
C GLY A 401 -11.86 12.30 11.81
N SER A 402 -12.33 11.05 11.75
CA SER A 402 -11.55 9.85 11.47
C SER A 402 -11.67 9.46 10.00
N TRP A 403 -10.55 9.07 9.39
CA TRP A 403 -10.46 8.70 7.98
C TRP A 403 -9.75 7.36 7.85
N ASP A 404 -10.25 6.50 6.93
CA ASP A 404 -9.68 5.17 6.71
C ASP A 404 -8.68 5.16 5.57
N ASP A 405 -8.93 5.91 4.52
CA ASP A 405 -8.07 5.95 3.35
C ASP A 405 -8.07 7.36 2.76
N CYS A 406 -6.93 7.79 2.22
CA CYS A 406 -6.79 9.08 1.54
C CYS A 406 -5.91 8.94 0.30
N ALA A 407 -6.22 9.75 -0.73
CA ALA A 407 -5.39 9.91 -1.92
C ALA A 407 -5.26 11.39 -2.29
N ASP A 408 -4.11 11.79 -2.83
CA ASP A 408 -3.80 13.15 -3.25
C ASP A 408 -3.68 13.21 -4.78
N SER A 409 -4.55 14.00 -5.41
CA SER A 409 -4.49 14.26 -6.87
C SER A 409 -3.52 15.37 -7.28
N GLY A 410 -2.86 16.01 -6.30
CA GLY A 410 -2.11 17.26 -6.49
C GLY A 410 -2.99 18.51 -6.42
N THR A 411 -4.26 18.43 -6.79
CA THR A 411 -5.23 19.54 -6.72
C THR A 411 -6.32 19.32 -5.66
N ALA A 412 -6.47 18.09 -5.19
CA ALA A 412 -7.45 17.73 -4.16
C ALA A 412 -6.94 16.56 -3.32
N LEU A 413 -7.17 16.64 -2.03
CA LEU A 413 -7.06 15.52 -1.10
C LEU A 413 -8.44 14.88 -0.95
N VAL A 414 -8.55 13.61 -1.26
CA VAL A 414 -9.80 12.83 -1.15
C VAL A 414 -9.63 11.81 -0.04
N CYS A 415 -10.55 11.80 0.93
CA CYS A 415 -10.49 10.81 2.01
C CYS A 415 -11.84 10.11 2.24
N LEU A 416 -11.78 8.80 2.55
CA LEU A 416 -12.91 7.95 2.85
C LEU A 416 -13.09 7.83 4.37
N ARG A 417 -14.34 7.91 4.83
CA ARG A 417 -14.69 7.69 6.24
C ARG A 417 -14.93 6.21 6.56
N PRO A 418 -14.64 5.76 7.79
CA PRO A 418 -14.97 4.39 8.22
C PRO A 418 -16.45 4.06 8.11
N SER A 419 -17.31 5.06 8.31
CA SER A 419 -18.78 4.93 8.22
C SER A 419 -19.34 5.10 6.82
N GLY A 420 -18.49 5.26 5.81
CA GLY A 420 -18.86 5.63 4.46
C GLY A 420 -18.93 7.15 4.25
N GLY A 421 -18.96 7.53 2.98
CA GLY A 421 -18.84 8.92 2.52
C GLY A 421 -17.41 9.35 2.31
N LEU A 422 -17.17 10.01 1.18
CA LEU A 422 -15.92 10.64 0.83
C LEU A 422 -15.99 12.14 1.06
N MET A 423 -14.85 12.73 1.38
CA MET A 423 -14.67 14.16 1.42
C MET A 423 -13.53 14.56 0.49
N ILE A 424 -13.73 15.61 -0.26
CA ILE A 424 -12.76 16.21 -1.17
C ILE A 424 -12.40 17.58 -0.62
N TRP A 425 -11.11 17.82 -0.36
CA TRP A 425 -10.60 19.13 -0.01
C TRP A 425 -9.72 19.63 -1.16
N PRO A 426 -10.05 20.79 -1.73
CA PRO A 426 -9.12 21.44 -2.65
C PRO A 426 -7.81 21.72 -1.91
N VAL A 427 -6.68 21.26 -2.47
CA VAL A 427 -5.33 21.62 -2.00
C VAL A 427 -4.78 22.62 -3.02
N GLY A 428 -4.36 23.77 -2.53
CA GLY A 428 -3.68 24.74 -3.38
C GLY A 428 -2.36 24.18 -3.91
N PRO A 429 -1.90 24.71 -5.05
CA PRO A 429 -0.61 24.36 -5.64
C PRO A 429 0.56 24.64 -4.70
#